data_fd32945fc8a3d5cd1d771960c8f773cd
#
_entry.id   fd32945fc8a3d5cd1d771960c8f773cd
#
_cell.length_a   1.000
_cell.length_b   1.000
_cell.length_c   1.000
_cell.angle_alpha   90.00
_cell.angle_beta   90.00
_cell.angle_gamma   90.00
#
_symmetry.space_group_name_H-M   'P 1'
#
loop_
_entity.id
_entity.type
_entity.pdbx_description
1 polymer ?
#
loop_
_entity_poly.entity_id
_entity_poly.type
_entity_poly.pdbx_seq_one_letter_code
_entity_poly.pdbx_strand_id
1 'polypeptide(L)'
;MQAHTRPLVNDIDLNDIAGGDGYLFVRDGVGIAGRGVAARVALHDVAEVLSAIDHVDEVGGVHPLAIGSIPFEPGTPCELIIPRVVVGKAADGRRWVTLIDDAQFDLDAARSVARPQPRAQAFTVAPLTGIDHYLTAVAAARDAVRSGLLTKAVIAREVVVTSPEPIDVHAVLLRLKASFGSSYRYSIDGFIGASPELLIAVEGNSVRCHPLAGTTARTGDPESDKRAAAELLASEKNQIEHRVVIDMIHDTLLPWCSYLDWQPEPSVISVANVQHLGTALDGHLSDPRPNVLELVTALSPTPALGGFPRAEALELIAKAEGFVRGRYGGAVGWVNAAGDGTWAVAIRCAELSADGRQARLVAGGGIVAESDPLSELAETQAKLQAMLSAIIRP
;
A
#
# COMPACT_ATOMS: atom_id res chain seq x y z
N MET A 1 -18.88 7.38 -21.22
CA MET A 1 -19.00 6.01 -20.64
C MET A 1 -20.30 5.91 -19.89
N GLN A 2 -20.94 4.74 -19.93
CA GLN A 2 -22.12 4.42 -19.12
C GLN A 2 -21.72 3.34 -18.10
N ALA A 3 -22.22 3.43 -16.89
CA ALA A 3 -22.00 2.43 -15.84
C ALA A 3 -23.31 1.88 -15.31
N HIS A 4 -23.36 0.58 -15.08
CA HIS A 4 -24.51 -0.07 -14.47
C HIS A 4 -24.04 -0.93 -13.28
N THR A 5 -24.51 -0.60 -12.08
CA THR A 5 -24.20 -1.32 -10.86
C THR A 5 -25.43 -2.12 -10.40
N ARG A 6 -25.25 -3.42 -10.20
CA ARG A 6 -26.29 -4.34 -9.72
C ARG A 6 -25.83 -5.18 -8.54
N PRO A 7 -26.72 -5.61 -7.65
CA PRO A 7 -26.36 -6.45 -6.51
C PRO A 7 -25.91 -7.85 -6.97
N LEU A 8 -24.95 -8.43 -6.20
CA LEU A 8 -24.54 -9.82 -6.31
C LEU A 8 -25.07 -10.61 -5.10
N VAL A 9 -25.92 -11.58 -5.36
CA VAL A 9 -26.56 -12.42 -4.32
C VAL A 9 -25.55 -13.42 -3.75
N ASN A 10 -24.72 -14.00 -4.61
CA ASN A 10 -23.80 -15.07 -4.24
C ASN A 10 -22.44 -14.52 -3.80
N ASP A 11 -21.79 -15.21 -2.86
CA ASP A 11 -20.44 -14.89 -2.45
C ASP A 11 -19.40 -15.33 -3.48
N ILE A 12 -18.37 -14.53 -3.67
CA ILE A 12 -17.24 -14.81 -4.54
C ILE A 12 -15.95 -14.30 -3.90
N ASP A 13 -14.86 -15.00 -4.12
CA ASP A 13 -13.54 -14.53 -3.71
C ASP A 13 -13.03 -13.45 -4.68
N LEU A 14 -12.74 -12.26 -4.17
CA LEU A 14 -12.19 -11.16 -4.98
C LEU A 14 -10.84 -11.51 -5.62
N ASN A 15 -10.07 -12.45 -5.02
CA ASN A 15 -8.83 -12.92 -5.63
C ASN A 15 -9.09 -13.73 -6.91
N ASP A 16 -10.18 -14.51 -6.97
CA ASP A 16 -10.57 -15.27 -8.16
C ASP A 16 -11.06 -14.34 -9.28
N ILE A 17 -11.71 -13.21 -8.92
CA ILE A 17 -12.06 -12.16 -9.88
C ILE A 17 -10.79 -11.52 -10.47
N ALA A 18 -9.84 -11.12 -9.64
CA ALA A 18 -8.60 -10.51 -10.11
C ALA A 18 -7.75 -11.51 -10.91
N GLY A 19 -7.68 -12.76 -10.45
CA GLY A 19 -6.82 -13.77 -11.08
C GLY A 19 -5.36 -13.31 -11.14
N GLY A 20 -4.69 -13.59 -12.26
CA GLY A 20 -3.30 -13.20 -12.48
C GLY A 20 -3.10 -11.89 -13.24
N ASP A 21 -4.15 -11.37 -13.88
CA ASP A 21 -4.11 -10.26 -14.85
C ASP A 21 -5.12 -9.14 -14.58
N GLY A 22 -5.94 -9.29 -13.53
CA GLY A 22 -6.89 -8.28 -13.10
C GLY A 22 -6.35 -7.39 -11.97
N TYR A 23 -7.25 -6.57 -11.46
CA TYR A 23 -6.97 -5.58 -10.42
C TYR A 23 -7.54 -6.03 -9.08
N LEU A 24 -6.82 -5.78 -8.00
CA LEU A 24 -7.23 -6.13 -6.65
C LEU A 24 -6.86 -5.01 -5.67
N PHE A 25 -7.79 -4.65 -4.78
CA PHE A 25 -7.51 -3.92 -3.56
C PHE A 25 -8.47 -4.41 -2.47
N VAL A 26 -7.97 -5.19 -1.51
CA VAL A 26 -8.80 -5.90 -0.54
C VAL A 26 -8.12 -6.05 0.81
N ARG A 27 -8.91 -5.89 1.89
CA ARG A 27 -8.50 -6.16 3.27
C ARG A 27 -9.60 -6.93 3.99
N ASP A 28 -9.28 -7.99 4.72
CA ASP A 28 -10.24 -8.81 5.49
C ASP A 28 -11.45 -9.31 4.65
N GLY A 29 -11.22 -9.55 3.35
CA GLY A 29 -12.27 -9.97 2.41
C GLY A 29 -13.17 -8.83 1.90
N VAL A 30 -12.98 -7.60 2.35
CA VAL A 30 -13.69 -6.38 1.94
C VAL A 30 -12.83 -5.58 0.96
N GLY A 31 -13.43 -5.01 -0.06
CA GLY A 31 -12.75 -4.20 -1.07
C GLY A 31 -13.25 -4.47 -2.47
N ILE A 32 -12.37 -4.33 -3.44
CA ILE A 32 -12.72 -4.39 -4.87
C ILE A 32 -11.77 -5.31 -5.64
N ALA A 33 -12.31 -5.92 -6.69
CA ALA A 33 -11.54 -6.55 -7.76
C ALA A 33 -12.09 -6.09 -9.12
N GLY A 34 -11.20 -5.90 -10.09
CA GLY A 34 -11.57 -5.42 -11.41
C GLY A 34 -10.96 -6.23 -12.54
N ARG A 35 -11.59 -6.19 -13.71
CA ARG A 35 -11.08 -6.80 -14.95
C ARG A 35 -11.29 -5.90 -16.15
N GLY A 36 -10.35 -6.01 -17.10
CA GLY A 36 -10.33 -5.22 -18.32
C GLY A 36 -10.12 -3.73 -18.04
N VAL A 37 -9.91 -2.96 -19.08
CA VAL A 37 -9.66 -1.52 -19.00
C VAL A 37 -10.73 -0.81 -19.82
N ALA A 38 -11.57 0.00 -19.17
CA ALA A 38 -12.46 0.93 -19.86
C ALA A 38 -11.71 2.20 -20.25
N ALA A 39 -10.90 2.75 -19.32
CA ALA A 39 -10.03 3.88 -19.57
C ALA A 39 -8.78 3.84 -18.67
N ARG A 40 -7.68 4.46 -19.17
CA ARG A 40 -6.56 4.92 -18.36
C ARG A 40 -6.62 6.44 -18.32
N VAL A 41 -6.58 7.01 -17.13
CA VAL A 41 -6.86 8.43 -16.91
C VAL A 41 -5.72 9.03 -16.10
N ALA A 42 -5.15 10.13 -16.58
CA ALA A 42 -4.13 10.88 -15.85
C ALA A 42 -4.67 11.31 -14.47
N LEU A 43 -3.84 11.25 -13.43
CA LEU A 43 -4.25 11.47 -12.05
C LEU A 43 -5.10 12.75 -11.85
N HIS A 44 -4.74 13.84 -12.54
CA HIS A 44 -5.42 15.13 -12.42
C HIS A 44 -6.80 15.18 -13.10
N ASP A 45 -7.08 14.27 -14.04
CA ASP A 45 -8.36 14.22 -14.77
C ASP A 45 -9.34 13.20 -14.18
N VAL A 46 -8.90 12.37 -13.23
CA VAL A 46 -9.70 11.23 -12.73
C VAL A 46 -11.03 11.67 -12.15
N ALA A 47 -11.05 12.74 -11.35
CA ALA A 47 -12.29 13.22 -10.73
C ALA A 47 -13.31 13.69 -11.78
N GLU A 48 -12.86 14.44 -12.79
CA GLU A 48 -13.70 14.93 -13.88
C GLU A 48 -14.24 13.76 -14.71
N VAL A 49 -13.36 12.83 -15.12
CA VAL A 49 -13.76 11.67 -15.94
C VAL A 49 -14.75 10.77 -15.19
N LEU A 50 -14.53 10.49 -13.90
CA LEU A 50 -15.46 9.69 -13.10
C LEU A 50 -16.81 10.36 -12.93
N SER A 51 -16.84 11.68 -12.69
CA SER A 51 -18.10 12.44 -12.53
C SER A 51 -18.92 12.54 -13.83
N ALA A 52 -18.27 12.41 -14.99
CA ALA A 52 -18.92 12.42 -16.29
C ALA A 52 -19.48 11.05 -16.73
N ILE A 53 -19.31 9.99 -15.94
CA ILE A 53 -19.87 8.68 -16.22
C ILE A 53 -21.39 8.70 -15.89
N ASP A 54 -22.22 8.44 -16.91
CA ASP A 54 -23.66 8.21 -16.70
C ASP A 54 -23.86 6.88 -15.96
N HIS A 55 -24.46 6.92 -14.77
CA HIS A 55 -24.47 5.78 -13.86
C HIS A 55 -25.86 5.42 -13.35
N VAL A 56 -26.22 4.15 -13.52
CA VAL A 56 -27.39 3.52 -12.90
C VAL A 56 -26.94 2.65 -11.73
N ASP A 57 -27.37 2.99 -10.52
CA ASP A 57 -27.04 2.26 -9.28
C ASP A 57 -28.30 1.58 -8.71
N GLU A 58 -28.35 0.24 -8.77
CA GLU A 58 -29.42 -0.58 -8.19
C GLU A 58 -29.11 -1.04 -6.74
N VAL A 59 -27.91 -0.71 -6.21
CA VAL A 59 -27.47 -1.14 -4.86
C VAL A 59 -27.69 -0.04 -3.82
N GLY A 60 -27.48 1.19 -4.22
CA GLY A 60 -27.55 2.39 -3.39
C GLY A 60 -26.20 2.77 -2.75
N GLY A 61 -25.66 3.91 -3.19
CA GLY A 61 -24.43 4.48 -2.68
C GLY A 61 -23.14 3.81 -3.20
N VAL A 62 -23.24 3.09 -4.31
CA VAL A 62 -22.08 2.57 -5.06
C VAL A 62 -21.84 3.47 -6.26
N HIS A 63 -20.57 3.76 -6.54
CA HIS A 63 -20.17 4.64 -7.63
C HIS A 63 -19.12 3.99 -8.52
N PRO A 64 -19.04 4.34 -9.82
CA PRO A 64 -17.91 3.99 -10.67
C PRO A 64 -16.59 4.47 -10.03
N LEU A 65 -15.52 3.74 -10.26
CA LEU A 65 -14.25 4.00 -9.60
C LEU A 65 -13.05 3.85 -10.53
N ALA A 66 -11.95 4.46 -10.11
CA ALA A 66 -10.62 4.23 -10.67
C ALA A 66 -9.69 3.64 -9.59
N ILE A 67 -8.84 2.70 -10.00
CA ILE A 67 -7.84 2.04 -9.15
C ILE A 67 -6.44 2.30 -9.70
N GLY A 68 -5.44 2.45 -8.82
CA GLY A 68 -4.08 2.66 -9.28
C GLY A 68 -3.07 2.83 -8.17
N SER A 69 -1.89 3.30 -8.57
CA SER A 69 -0.81 3.66 -7.66
C SER A 69 -0.24 5.02 -8.01
N ILE A 70 0.12 5.81 -7.01
CA ILE A 70 0.79 7.09 -7.13
C ILE A 70 2.26 6.86 -6.74
N PRO A 71 3.24 7.23 -7.58
CA PRO A 71 4.66 7.03 -7.32
C PRO A 71 5.16 7.77 -6.08
N PHE A 72 6.33 7.34 -5.58
CA PHE A 72 7.00 7.93 -4.42
C PHE A 72 7.44 9.37 -4.68
N GLU A 73 8.05 9.63 -5.83
CA GLU A 73 8.54 10.97 -6.20
C GLU A 73 7.37 11.89 -6.53
N PRO A 74 7.16 12.99 -5.76
CA PRO A 74 6.08 13.93 -6.01
C PRO A 74 6.13 14.51 -7.44
N GLY A 75 4.96 14.64 -8.06
CA GLY A 75 4.84 15.21 -9.41
C GLY A 75 5.18 14.24 -10.55
N THR A 76 5.59 13.00 -10.25
CA THR A 76 5.77 11.98 -11.28
C THR A 76 4.43 11.67 -11.96
N PRO A 77 4.31 11.80 -13.30
CA PRO A 77 3.08 11.47 -14.00
C PRO A 77 2.64 10.02 -13.74
N CYS A 78 1.36 9.84 -13.46
CA CYS A 78 0.76 8.52 -13.31
C CYS A 78 -0.69 8.52 -13.79
N GLU A 79 -1.18 7.32 -14.11
CA GLU A 79 -2.55 7.09 -14.54
C GLU A 79 -3.25 6.14 -13.57
N LEU A 80 -4.55 6.36 -13.38
CA LEU A 80 -5.44 5.41 -12.74
C LEU A 80 -6.28 4.69 -13.79
N ILE A 81 -6.72 3.50 -13.45
CA ILE A 81 -7.46 2.61 -14.34
C ILE A 81 -8.92 2.61 -13.93
N ILE A 82 -9.82 2.84 -14.87
CA ILE A 82 -11.23 2.55 -14.74
C ILE A 82 -11.44 1.14 -15.31
N PRO A 83 -11.70 0.11 -14.47
CA PRO A 83 -11.90 -1.24 -14.97
C PRO A 83 -13.25 -1.35 -15.72
N ARG A 84 -13.31 -2.23 -16.71
CA ARG A 84 -14.58 -2.53 -17.42
C ARG A 84 -15.58 -3.27 -16.53
N VAL A 85 -15.09 -4.12 -15.65
CA VAL A 85 -15.87 -4.87 -14.66
C VAL A 85 -15.26 -4.62 -13.29
N VAL A 86 -16.08 -4.24 -12.31
CA VAL A 86 -15.68 -4.14 -10.91
C VAL A 86 -16.61 -4.99 -10.07
N VAL A 87 -16.07 -5.89 -9.28
CA VAL A 87 -16.81 -6.62 -8.23
C VAL A 87 -16.37 -6.05 -6.89
N GLY A 88 -17.32 -5.64 -6.07
CA GLY A 88 -17.08 -5.08 -4.76
C GLY A 88 -17.76 -5.83 -3.63
N LYS A 89 -17.16 -5.75 -2.45
CA LYS A 89 -17.68 -6.21 -1.16
C LYS A 89 -17.48 -5.14 -0.12
N ALA A 90 -18.56 -4.73 0.55
CA ALA A 90 -18.51 -3.78 1.66
C ALA A 90 -18.52 -4.49 3.01
N ALA A 91 -18.13 -3.77 4.06
CA ALA A 91 -18.10 -4.28 5.43
C ALA A 91 -19.49 -4.57 6.01
N ASP A 92 -20.52 -3.90 5.49
CA ASP A 92 -21.94 -4.13 5.84
C ASP A 92 -22.54 -5.39 5.18
N GLY A 93 -21.75 -6.10 4.36
CA GLY A 93 -22.13 -7.33 3.67
C GLY A 93 -22.71 -7.12 2.28
N ARG A 94 -22.89 -5.88 1.82
CA ARG A 94 -23.29 -5.59 0.43
C ARG A 94 -22.25 -6.13 -0.55
N ARG A 95 -22.73 -6.67 -1.68
CA ARG A 95 -21.88 -7.14 -2.78
C ARG A 95 -22.50 -6.66 -4.08
N TRP A 96 -21.66 -6.27 -5.01
CA TRP A 96 -22.13 -5.73 -6.29
C TRP A 96 -21.17 -6.03 -7.43
N VAL A 97 -21.70 -5.85 -8.64
CA VAL A 97 -20.90 -5.74 -9.86
C VAL A 97 -21.25 -4.44 -10.56
N THR A 98 -20.23 -3.68 -10.93
CA THR A 98 -20.36 -2.51 -11.82
C THR A 98 -19.78 -2.86 -13.18
N LEU A 99 -20.55 -2.62 -14.23
CA LEU A 99 -20.20 -2.86 -15.62
C LEU A 99 -20.11 -1.53 -16.36
N ILE A 100 -19.04 -1.34 -17.12
CA ILE A 100 -18.82 -0.14 -17.93
C ILE A 100 -19.11 -0.47 -19.40
N ASP A 101 -19.96 0.36 -20.03
CA ASP A 101 -20.42 0.25 -21.41
C ASP A 101 -21.04 -1.13 -21.71
N ASP A 102 -20.55 -1.86 -22.72
CA ASP A 102 -21.04 -3.18 -23.14
C ASP A 102 -20.40 -4.36 -22.38
N ALA A 103 -19.73 -4.11 -21.26
CA ALA A 103 -19.08 -5.15 -20.49
C ALA A 103 -20.07 -6.20 -19.98
N GLN A 104 -19.65 -7.46 -20.00
CA GLN A 104 -20.42 -8.59 -19.49
C GLN A 104 -19.70 -9.22 -18.31
N PHE A 105 -20.47 -9.75 -17.38
CA PHE A 105 -19.93 -10.47 -16.21
C PHE A 105 -20.70 -11.78 -16.03
N ASP A 106 -19.98 -12.88 -16.10
CA ASP A 106 -20.46 -14.22 -15.80
C ASP A 106 -19.86 -14.69 -14.48
N LEU A 107 -20.71 -14.81 -13.47
CA LEU A 107 -20.32 -15.22 -12.12
C LEU A 107 -19.86 -16.67 -12.06
N ASP A 108 -20.47 -17.56 -12.84
CA ASP A 108 -20.12 -18.99 -12.84
C ASP A 108 -18.79 -19.23 -13.54
N ALA A 109 -18.52 -18.49 -14.62
CA ALA A 109 -17.21 -18.49 -15.25
C ALA A 109 -16.14 -17.95 -14.31
N ALA A 110 -16.41 -16.87 -13.57
CA ALA A 110 -15.49 -16.31 -12.58
C ALA A 110 -15.19 -17.26 -11.40
N ARG A 111 -16.18 -18.08 -11.00
CA ARG A 111 -16.01 -19.12 -9.96
C ARG A 111 -15.26 -20.35 -10.45
N SER A 112 -15.30 -20.62 -11.74
CA SER A 112 -14.66 -21.78 -12.36
C SER A 112 -13.18 -21.55 -12.69
N VAL A 113 -12.60 -20.41 -12.31
CA VAL A 113 -11.18 -20.14 -12.50
C VAL A 113 -10.37 -21.23 -11.79
N ALA A 114 -9.57 -21.95 -12.57
CA ALA A 114 -8.72 -23.01 -12.05
C ALA A 114 -7.76 -22.43 -11.02
N ARG A 115 -7.76 -22.99 -9.81
CA ARG A 115 -6.78 -22.58 -8.80
C ARG A 115 -5.38 -22.99 -9.26
N PRO A 116 -4.40 -22.08 -9.04
CA PRO A 116 -3.01 -22.41 -9.35
C PRO A 116 -2.59 -23.69 -8.67
N GLN A 117 -1.96 -24.59 -9.44
CA GLN A 117 -1.37 -25.80 -8.88
C GLN A 117 0.04 -25.48 -8.37
N PRO A 118 0.41 -25.97 -7.19
CA PRO A 118 1.78 -25.84 -6.70
C PRO A 118 2.77 -26.41 -7.74
N ARG A 119 3.71 -25.60 -8.17
CA ARG A 119 4.79 -26.01 -9.07
C ARG A 119 6.13 -25.82 -8.40
N ALA A 120 6.95 -26.86 -8.37
CA ALA A 120 8.34 -26.71 -7.99
C ALA A 120 9.05 -25.86 -9.04
N GLN A 121 9.50 -24.68 -8.63
CA GLN A 121 10.14 -23.71 -9.50
C GLN A 121 11.43 -23.23 -8.85
N ALA A 122 12.51 -23.14 -9.62
CA ALA A 122 13.77 -22.61 -9.14
C ALA A 122 13.75 -21.08 -9.20
N PHE A 123 14.00 -20.43 -8.07
CA PHE A 123 14.13 -18.97 -7.99
C PHE A 123 15.56 -18.60 -7.63
N THR A 124 16.05 -17.54 -8.24
CA THR A 124 17.30 -16.87 -7.82
C THR A 124 16.94 -15.57 -7.14
N VAL A 125 17.54 -15.31 -5.98
CA VAL A 125 17.36 -14.06 -5.23
C VAL A 125 18.71 -13.36 -5.15
N ALA A 126 18.78 -12.14 -5.64
CA ALA A 126 20.00 -11.33 -5.64
C ALA A 126 19.76 -9.90 -5.17
N PRO A 127 20.67 -9.29 -4.42
CA PRO A 127 20.60 -7.86 -4.13
C PRO A 127 20.90 -7.07 -5.42
N LEU A 128 20.08 -6.05 -5.71
CA LEU A 128 20.39 -5.03 -6.73
C LEU A 128 21.19 -3.90 -6.10
N THR A 129 20.85 -3.51 -4.88
CA THR A 129 21.65 -2.59 -4.08
C THR A 129 22.70 -3.37 -3.30
N GLY A 130 23.98 -3.07 -3.52
CA GLY A 130 25.08 -3.67 -2.75
C GLY A 130 24.95 -3.40 -1.25
N ILE A 131 25.30 -4.37 -0.42
CA ILE A 131 25.19 -4.23 1.06
C ILE A 131 26.04 -3.05 1.56
N ASP A 132 27.28 -2.92 1.10
CA ASP A 132 28.20 -1.83 1.50
C ASP A 132 27.65 -0.45 1.10
N HIS A 133 27.01 -0.37 -0.08
CA HIS A 133 26.34 0.84 -0.53
C HIS A 133 25.19 1.22 0.42
N TYR A 134 24.34 0.26 0.77
CA TYR A 134 23.23 0.47 1.70
C TYR A 134 23.73 0.92 3.09
N LEU A 135 24.75 0.24 3.64
CA LEU A 135 25.33 0.61 4.94
C LEU A 135 25.90 2.04 4.91
N THR A 136 26.55 2.42 3.82
CA THR A 136 27.08 3.79 3.61
C THR A 136 25.96 4.81 3.54
N ALA A 137 24.86 4.51 2.81
CA ALA A 137 23.69 5.38 2.70
C ALA A 137 23.00 5.58 4.07
N VAL A 138 22.87 4.52 4.87
CA VAL A 138 22.33 4.58 6.24
C VAL A 138 23.23 5.46 7.13
N ALA A 139 24.56 5.29 7.06
CA ALA A 139 25.50 6.10 7.83
C ALA A 139 25.40 7.59 7.45
N ALA A 140 25.31 7.90 6.15
CA ALA A 140 25.15 9.27 5.67
C ALA A 140 23.84 9.91 6.15
N ALA A 141 22.73 9.16 6.11
CA ALA A 141 21.44 9.63 6.62
C ALA A 141 21.47 9.89 8.13
N ARG A 142 22.04 8.95 8.91
CA ARG A 142 22.23 9.12 10.34
C ARG A 142 23.08 10.36 10.68
N ASP A 143 24.16 10.58 9.95
CA ASP A 143 25.05 11.72 10.18
C ASP A 143 24.37 13.04 9.81
N ALA A 144 23.50 13.06 8.79
CA ALA A 144 22.64 14.20 8.47
C ALA A 144 21.64 14.50 9.60
N VAL A 145 21.06 13.47 10.22
CA VAL A 145 20.20 13.64 11.40
C VAL A 145 21.00 14.18 12.59
N ARG A 146 22.18 13.63 12.88
CA ARG A 146 23.06 14.09 13.98
C ARG A 146 23.54 15.53 13.82
N SER A 147 23.70 15.99 12.59
CA SER A 147 24.04 17.39 12.30
C SER A 147 22.87 18.37 12.41
N GLY A 148 21.63 17.85 12.64
CA GLY A 148 20.41 18.66 12.72
C GLY A 148 19.85 19.08 11.36
N LEU A 149 20.38 18.56 10.24
CA LEU A 149 19.83 18.79 8.91
C LEU A 149 18.45 18.13 8.72
N LEU A 150 18.27 16.95 9.33
CA LEU A 150 17.05 16.16 9.30
C LEU A 150 16.67 15.72 10.72
N THR A 151 15.38 15.46 10.92
CA THR A 151 14.90 14.72 12.10
C THR A 151 14.88 13.23 11.82
N LYS A 152 14.55 12.85 10.56
CA LYS A 152 14.44 11.48 10.11
C LYS A 152 14.61 11.39 8.60
N ALA A 153 15.19 10.30 8.10
CA ALA A 153 15.11 9.90 6.69
C ALA A 153 14.84 8.39 6.60
N VAL A 154 14.24 7.93 5.51
CA VAL A 154 14.07 6.48 5.25
C VAL A 154 15.03 6.08 4.13
N ILE A 155 15.89 5.11 4.40
CA ILE A 155 16.80 4.56 3.39
C ILE A 155 16.36 3.15 3.00
N ALA A 156 16.20 2.95 1.70
CA ALA A 156 15.73 1.70 1.13
C ALA A 156 16.82 0.99 0.32
N ARG A 157 16.59 -0.29 0.06
CA ARG A 157 17.41 -1.13 -0.82
C ARG A 157 16.56 -2.08 -1.65
N GLU A 158 17.13 -2.55 -2.73
CA GLU A 158 16.47 -3.40 -3.71
C GLU A 158 17.00 -4.84 -3.71
N VAL A 159 16.07 -5.76 -3.96
CA VAL A 159 16.34 -7.18 -4.21
C VAL A 159 15.54 -7.61 -5.43
N VAL A 160 16.10 -8.42 -6.29
CA VAL A 160 15.40 -9.04 -7.41
C VAL A 160 15.25 -10.54 -7.20
N VAL A 161 14.06 -11.04 -7.47
CA VAL A 161 13.75 -12.46 -7.62
C VAL A 161 13.64 -12.75 -9.11
N THR A 162 14.39 -13.74 -9.59
CA THR A 162 14.32 -14.18 -10.99
C THR A 162 13.82 -15.62 -11.07
N SER A 163 12.94 -15.87 -12.00
CA SER A 163 12.31 -17.15 -12.27
C SER A 163 12.49 -17.56 -13.76
N PRO A 164 12.69 -18.83 -14.08
CA PRO A 164 12.74 -19.30 -15.46
C PRO A 164 11.40 -19.20 -16.19
N GLU A 165 10.29 -19.24 -15.45
CA GLU A 165 8.92 -19.11 -15.95
C GLU A 165 8.26 -17.87 -15.35
N PRO A 166 7.21 -17.31 -15.98
CA PRO A 166 6.45 -16.22 -15.39
C PRO A 166 5.91 -16.56 -13.99
N ILE A 167 6.06 -15.63 -13.08
CA ILE A 167 5.57 -15.74 -11.69
C ILE A 167 4.03 -15.76 -11.73
N ASP A 168 3.45 -16.79 -11.12
CA ASP A 168 2.00 -16.92 -11.02
C ASP A 168 1.44 -15.93 -9.99
N VAL A 169 0.96 -14.78 -10.49
CA VAL A 169 0.41 -13.69 -9.66
C VAL A 169 -0.79 -14.16 -8.84
N HIS A 170 -1.70 -14.97 -9.42
CA HIS A 170 -2.86 -15.49 -8.69
C HIS A 170 -2.42 -16.34 -7.49
N ALA A 171 -1.43 -17.23 -7.69
CA ALA A 171 -0.86 -18.00 -6.59
C ALA A 171 -0.24 -17.12 -5.51
N VAL A 172 0.50 -16.08 -5.89
CA VAL A 172 1.07 -15.10 -4.94
C VAL A 172 -0.03 -14.41 -4.14
N LEU A 173 -1.10 -13.93 -4.79
CA LEU A 173 -2.22 -13.27 -4.12
C LEU A 173 -2.96 -14.18 -3.13
N LEU A 174 -3.11 -15.48 -3.46
CA LEU A 174 -3.71 -16.46 -2.54
C LEU A 174 -2.82 -16.72 -1.32
N ARG A 175 -1.49 -16.78 -1.48
CA ARG A 175 -0.54 -16.90 -0.36
C ARG A 175 -0.53 -15.64 0.51
N LEU A 176 -0.59 -14.45 -0.10
CA LEU A 176 -0.75 -13.20 0.62
C LEU A 176 -2.07 -13.16 1.40
N LYS A 177 -3.17 -13.68 0.83
CA LYS A 177 -4.45 -13.82 1.54
C LYS A 177 -4.32 -14.71 2.77
N ALA A 178 -3.65 -15.84 2.66
CA ALA A 178 -3.49 -16.78 3.75
C ALA A 178 -2.62 -16.23 4.91
N SER A 179 -1.58 -15.44 4.59
CA SER A 179 -0.59 -14.98 5.57
C SER A 179 -0.79 -13.52 6.02
N PHE A 180 -1.43 -12.69 5.20
CA PHE A 180 -1.58 -11.24 5.38
C PHE A 180 -3.01 -10.76 5.07
N GLY A 181 -4.02 -11.55 5.45
CA GLY A 181 -5.43 -11.24 5.16
C GLY A 181 -5.90 -9.91 5.72
N SER A 182 -5.38 -9.50 6.88
CA SER A 182 -5.66 -8.21 7.54
C SER A 182 -4.88 -7.01 6.97
N SER A 183 -3.99 -7.23 6.00
CA SER A 183 -3.30 -6.17 5.27
C SER A 183 -4.08 -5.80 4.00
N TYR A 184 -3.87 -4.58 3.49
CA TYR A 184 -4.35 -4.15 2.18
C TYR A 184 -3.56 -4.89 1.10
N ARG A 185 -4.17 -5.93 0.54
CA ARG A 185 -3.58 -6.71 -0.55
C ARG A 185 -4.01 -6.10 -1.87
N TYR A 186 -3.06 -5.98 -2.78
CA TYR A 186 -3.31 -5.34 -4.06
C TYR A 186 -2.54 -6.00 -5.20
N SER A 187 -3.10 -5.85 -6.40
CA SER A 187 -2.50 -6.20 -7.69
C SER A 187 -2.94 -5.17 -8.72
N ILE A 188 -2.00 -4.44 -9.30
CA ILE A 188 -2.27 -3.37 -10.28
C ILE A 188 -1.13 -3.33 -11.29
N ASP A 189 -1.37 -3.78 -12.53
CA ASP A 189 -0.37 -3.74 -13.61
C ASP A 189 1.01 -4.27 -13.18
N GLY A 190 1.05 -5.50 -12.66
CA GLY A 190 2.27 -6.16 -12.19
C GLY A 190 2.84 -5.60 -10.87
N PHE A 191 2.21 -4.62 -10.25
CA PHE A 191 2.56 -4.15 -8.92
C PHE A 191 1.69 -4.86 -7.88
N ILE A 192 2.30 -5.75 -7.09
CA ILE A 192 1.61 -6.62 -6.14
C ILE A 192 2.14 -6.42 -4.73
N GLY A 193 1.26 -6.53 -3.73
CA GLY A 193 1.70 -6.35 -2.35
C GLY A 193 0.63 -6.61 -1.29
N ALA A 194 1.06 -6.45 -0.01
CA ALA A 194 0.23 -6.58 1.18
C ALA A 194 0.64 -5.54 2.23
N SER A 195 0.16 -4.31 2.09
CA SER A 195 0.47 -3.21 2.98
C SER A 195 -0.33 -3.28 4.28
N PRO A 196 0.30 -3.18 5.45
CA PRO A 196 -0.42 -3.06 6.72
C PRO A 196 -0.91 -1.64 7.01
N GLU A 197 -0.47 -0.63 6.26
CA GLU A 197 -0.59 0.78 6.59
C GLU A 197 -1.65 1.48 5.76
N LEU A 198 -2.67 2.04 6.43
CA LEU A 198 -3.65 2.93 5.82
C LEU A 198 -3.05 4.33 5.73
N LEU A 199 -2.85 4.80 4.50
CA LEU A 199 -2.48 6.19 4.25
C LEU A 199 -3.66 7.09 4.56
N ILE A 200 -4.80 6.82 3.91
CA ILE A 200 -6.05 7.56 4.10
C ILE A 200 -7.25 6.79 3.56
N ALA A 201 -8.38 6.90 4.24
CA ALA A 201 -9.70 6.52 3.75
C ALA A 201 -10.67 7.68 3.93
N VAL A 202 -11.47 7.93 2.90
CA VAL A 202 -12.55 8.93 2.90
C VAL A 202 -13.85 8.23 2.55
N GLU A 203 -14.87 8.42 3.39
CA GLU A 203 -16.23 7.94 3.19
C GLU A 203 -17.21 9.03 3.62
N GLY A 204 -17.88 9.65 2.65
CA GLY A 204 -18.64 10.89 2.91
C GLY A 204 -17.72 11.95 3.51
N ASN A 205 -18.10 12.54 4.64
CA ASN A 205 -17.27 13.53 5.33
C ASN A 205 -16.29 12.91 6.35
N SER A 206 -16.29 11.59 6.50
CA SER A 206 -15.37 10.91 7.42
C SER A 206 -14.00 10.70 6.76
N VAL A 207 -12.93 11.06 7.45
CA VAL A 207 -11.55 10.80 7.03
C VAL A 207 -10.83 10.03 8.11
N ARG A 208 -10.05 9.00 7.69
CA ARG A 208 -9.29 8.13 8.60
C ARG A 208 -7.90 7.88 8.05
N CYS A 209 -6.90 7.86 8.95
CA CYS A 209 -5.53 7.44 8.69
C CYS A 209 -5.08 6.44 9.76
N HIS A 210 -4.12 5.58 9.44
CA HIS A 210 -3.53 4.68 10.43
C HIS A 210 -2.04 4.48 10.11
N PRO A 211 -1.22 5.51 10.38
CA PRO A 211 0.22 5.44 10.16
C PRO A 211 0.89 4.42 11.07
N LEU A 212 1.92 3.79 10.53
CA LEU A 212 2.78 2.85 11.23
C LEU A 212 4.22 3.33 11.19
N ALA A 213 4.89 3.43 12.35
CA ALA A 213 6.33 3.70 12.42
C ALA A 213 6.92 3.08 13.71
N GLY A 214 8.25 2.87 13.71
CA GLY A 214 8.87 2.02 14.71
C GLY A 214 8.59 0.53 14.41
N THR A 215 9.62 -0.32 14.53
CA THR A 215 9.52 -1.72 14.13
C THR A 215 10.27 -2.63 15.07
N THR A 216 9.71 -3.79 15.38
CA THR A 216 10.43 -4.92 15.98
C THR A 216 10.09 -6.22 15.28
N ALA A 217 11.03 -7.15 15.21
CA ALA A 217 10.82 -8.46 14.61
C ALA A 217 9.89 -9.33 15.47
N ARG A 218 9.12 -10.21 14.81
CA ARG A 218 8.36 -11.29 15.46
C ARG A 218 9.08 -12.61 15.25
N THR A 219 9.15 -13.38 16.35
CA THR A 219 9.74 -14.72 16.34
C THR A 219 8.69 -15.82 16.12
N GLY A 220 7.40 -15.52 16.38
CA GLY A 220 6.30 -16.47 16.41
C GLY A 220 6.13 -17.15 17.79
N ASP A 221 7.04 -16.91 18.73
CA ASP A 221 6.87 -17.33 20.13
C ASP A 221 6.09 -16.26 20.91
N PRO A 222 4.89 -16.57 21.45
CA PRO A 222 4.01 -15.57 22.06
C PRO A 222 4.65 -14.76 23.19
N GLU A 223 5.49 -15.39 24.03
CA GLU A 223 6.11 -14.71 25.16
C GLU A 223 7.26 -13.78 24.72
N SER A 224 8.04 -14.19 23.73
CA SER A 224 9.09 -13.36 23.12
C SER A 224 8.48 -12.19 22.35
N ASP A 225 7.42 -12.45 21.59
CA ASP A 225 6.71 -11.41 20.81
C ASP A 225 6.04 -10.38 21.75
N LYS A 226 5.50 -10.81 22.89
CA LYS A 226 4.93 -9.92 23.91
C LYS A 226 5.99 -9.03 24.58
N ARG A 227 7.17 -9.59 24.89
CA ARG A 227 8.29 -8.79 25.41
C ARG A 227 8.78 -7.77 24.39
N ALA A 228 8.98 -8.19 23.14
CA ALA A 228 9.37 -7.29 22.07
C ALA A 228 8.34 -6.15 21.85
N ALA A 229 7.04 -6.44 21.96
CA ALA A 229 5.97 -5.43 21.92
C ALA A 229 6.08 -4.42 23.07
N ALA A 230 6.34 -4.90 24.30
CA ALA A 230 6.51 -4.01 25.44
C ALA A 230 7.77 -3.14 25.33
N GLU A 231 8.88 -3.68 24.84
CA GLU A 231 10.11 -2.95 24.57
C GLU A 231 9.90 -1.91 23.46
N LEU A 232 9.15 -2.24 22.41
CA LEU A 232 8.81 -1.31 21.32
C LEU A 232 8.00 -0.11 21.84
N LEU A 233 6.99 -0.36 22.69
CA LEU A 233 6.19 0.70 23.31
C LEU A 233 7.02 1.57 24.29
N ALA A 234 7.98 0.99 25.00
CA ALA A 234 8.83 1.71 25.94
C ALA A 234 10.01 2.43 25.27
N SER A 235 10.28 2.17 24.00
CA SER A 235 11.42 2.72 23.27
C SER A 235 11.22 4.19 22.92
N GLU A 236 11.95 5.09 23.57
CA GLU A 236 11.94 6.53 23.26
C GLU A 236 12.26 6.80 21.77
N LYS A 237 13.25 6.11 21.21
CA LYS A 237 13.60 6.18 19.78
C LYS A 237 12.37 5.94 18.90
N ASN A 238 11.65 4.83 19.13
CA ASN A 238 10.49 4.46 18.31
C ASN A 238 9.31 5.41 18.53
N GLN A 239 9.11 5.91 19.74
CA GLN A 239 8.09 6.91 20.03
C GLN A 239 8.35 8.24 19.30
N ILE A 240 9.59 8.75 19.28
CA ILE A 240 9.96 9.94 18.53
C ILE A 240 9.75 9.73 17.04
N GLU A 241 10.23 8.59 16.50
CA GLU A 241 10.06 8.23 15.10
C GLU A 241 8.58 8.23 14.70
N HIS A 242 7.72 7.64 15.52
CA HIS A 242 6.28 7.53 15.28
C HIS A 242 5.59 8.88 15.39
N ARG A 243 5.93 9.68 16.38
CA ARG A 243 5.33 11.00 16.62
C ARG A 243 5.51 11.95 15.44
N VAL A 244 6.69 11.98 14.81
CA VAL A 244 6.95 12.80 13.61
C VAL A 244 5.96 12.48 12.48
N VAL A 245 5.57 11.21 12.33
CA VAL A 245 4.61 10.80 11.30
C VAL A 245 3.20 11.30 11.64
N ILE A 246 2.77 11.15 12.90
CA ILE A 246 1.45 11.59 13.36
C ILE A 246 1.30 13.11 13.20
N ASP A 247 2.27 13.88 13.69
CA ASP A 247 2.25 15.33 13.66
C ASP A 247 2.17 15.85 12.21
N MET A 248 2.95 15.27 11.29
CA MET A 248 2.88 15.67 9.87
C MET A 248 1.51 15.35 9.24
N ILE A 249 0.95 14.16 9.49
CA ILE A 249 -0.36 13.79 8.96
C ILE A 249 -1.44 14.72 9.52
N HIS A 250 -1.41 14.97 10.82
CA HIS A 250 -2.34 15.89 11.47
C HIS A 250 -2.25 17.30 10.88
N ASP A 251 -1.06 17.89 10.83
CA ASP A 251 -0.84 19.24 10.34
C ASP A 251 -1.21 19.38 8.85
N THR A 252 -0.97 18.31 8.07
CA THR A 252 -1.36 18.27 6.65
C THR A 252 -2.88 18.24 6.48
N LEU A 253 -3.60 17.44 7.27
CA LEU A 253 -5.05 17.26 7.12
C LEU A 253 -5.88 18.34 7.81
N LEU A 254 -5.35 18.95 8.86
CA LEU A 254 -6.09 19.93 9.68
C LEU A 254 -6.76 21.06 8.87
N PRO A 255 -6.16 21.62 7.80
CA PRO A 255 -6.80 22.66 6.98
C PRO A 255 -8.08 22.20 6.26
N TRP A 256 -8.27 20.90 6.04
CA TRP A 256 -9.46 20.34 5.39
C TRP A 256 -10.49 19.78 6.36
N CYS A 257 -10.18 19.77 7.67
CA CYS A 257 -11.03 19.15 8.67
C CYS A 257 -11.69 20.19 9.58
N SER A 258 -12.97 20.00 9.87
CA SER A 258 -13.68 20.71 10.95
C SER A 258 -13.36 20.10 12.33
N TYR A 259 -12.95 18.83 12.33
CA TYR A 259 -12.50 18.07 13.48
C TYR A 259 -11.46 17.03 13.01
N LEU A 260 -10.37 16.89 13.76
CA LEU A 260 -9.35 15.87 13.56
C LEU A 260 -8.71 15.54 14.90
N ASP A 261 -8.69 14.26 15.25
CA ASP A 261 -8.11 13.76 16.50
C ASP A 261 -7.38 12.45 16.26
N TRP A 262 -6.54 12.04 17.19
CA TRP A 262 -5.82 10.77 17.15
C TRP A 262 -5.78 10.11 18.53
N GLN A 263 -5.55 8.80 18.53
CA GLN A 263 -5.37 8.05 19.77
C GLN A 263 -4.17 8.62 20.54
N PRO A 264 -4.33 8.95 21.84
CA PRO A 264 -3.27 9.62 22.63
C PRO A 264 -2.01 8.78 22.79
N GLU A 265 -2.15 7.45 22.77
CA GLU A 265 -1.03 6.51 22.85
C GLU A 265 -1.06 5.53 21.68
N PRO A 266 0.10 5.19 21.08
CA PRO A 266 0.15 4.20 20.02
C PRO A 266 -0.17 2.80 20.53
N SER A 267 -0.74 1.98 19.69
CA SER A 267 -0.94 0.56 19.89
C SER A 267 0.09 -0.26 19.11
N VAL A 268 0.31 -1.51 19.54
CA VAL A 268 1.17 -2.44 18.78
C VAL A 268 0.35 -3.15 17.71
N ILE A 269 0.71 -2.92 16.46
CA ILE A 269 0.11 -3.56 15.30
C ILE A 269 0.99 -4.73 14.87
N SER A 270 0.48 -5.94 15.05
CA SER A 270 1.19 -7.17 14.66
C SER A 270 0.89 -7.52 13.21
N VAL A 271 1.94 -7.68 12.42
CA VAL A 271 1.91 -8.27 11.08
C VAL A 271 2.60 -9.63 11.16
N ALA A 272 2.54 -10.46 10.13
CA ALA A 272 3.01 -11.85 10.23
C ALA A 272 4.43 -12.01 10.82
N ASN A 273 5.38 -11.15 10.43
CA ASN A 273 6.80 -11.26 10.79
C ASN A 273 7.39 -10.06 11.53
N VAL A 274 6.59 -9.02 11.77
CA VAL A 274 7.02 -7.79 12.48
C VAL A 274 5.88 -7.20 13.30
N GLN A 275 6.23 -6.32 14.25
CA GLN A 275 5.31 -5.47 14.99
C GLN A 275 5.69 -4.00 14.74
N HIS A 276 4.70 -3.14 14.70
CA HIS A 276 4.85 -1.69 14.54
C HIS A 276 4.09 -0.94 15.62
N LEU A 277 4.48 0.29 15.91
CA LEU A 277 3.59 1.25 16.56
C LEU A 277 2.59 1.76 15.52
N GLY A 278 1.34 1.84 15.91
CA GLY A 278 0.25 2.37 15.08
C GLY A 278 -0.66 3.28 15.87
N THR A 279 -1.10 4.36 15.24
CA THR A 279 -2.03 5.34 15.83
C THR A 279 -3.14 5.63 14.84
N ALA A 280 -4.39 5.44 15.25
CA ALA A 280 -5.52 5.83 14.42
C ALA A 280 -5.74 7.34 14.54
N LEU A 281 -5.94 7.99 13.38
CA LEU A 281 -6.43 9.36 13.26
C LEU A 281 -7.81 9.30 12.61
N ASP A 282 -8.78 9.98 13.21
CA ASP A 282 -10.15 10.07 12.72
C ASP A 282 -10.56 11.55 12.66
N GLY A 283 -11.25 11.94 11.58
CA GLY A 283 -11.65 13.33 11.39
C GLY A 283 -12.92 13.47 10.57
N HIS A 284 -13.39 14.72 10.51
CA HIS A 284 -14.53 15.13 9.72
C HIS A 284 -14.13 16.26 8.78
N LEU A 285 -14.27 16.04 7.48
CA LEU A 285 -13.91 16.99 6.44
C LEU A 285 -14.87 18.19 6.44
N SER A 286 -14.33 19.37 6.19
CA SER A 286 -15.09 20.63 6.02
C SER A 286 -15.65 20.74 4.60
N ASP A 287 -16.69 21.57 4.44
CA ASP A 287 -17.17 21.99 3.12
C ASP A 287 -16.39 23.21 2.59
N PRO A 288 -16.04 23.24 1.28
CA PRO A 288 -16.26 22.21 0.27
C PRO A 288 -15.35 21.00 0.50
N ARG A 289 -15.92 19.80 0.43
CA ARG A 289 -15.20 18.56 0.68
C ARG A 289 -14.12 18.30 -0.38
N PRO A 290 -12.86 18.06 0.01
CA PRO A 290 -11.83 17.65 -0.93
C PRO A 290 -12.09 16.25 -1.49
N ASN A 291 -11.59 15.97 -2.70
CA ASN A 291 -11.49 14.63 -3.23
C ASN A 291 -10.36 13.87 -2.50
N VAL A 292 -10.52 12.56 -2.29
CA VAL A 292 -9.48 11.74 -1.64
C VAL A 292 -8.12 11.83 -2.33
N LEU A 293 -8.07 12.05 -3.66
CA LEU A 293 -6.81 12.20 -4.40
C LEU A 293 -6.03 13.46 -4.02
N GLU A 294 -6.70 14.55 -3.68
CA GLU A 294 -6.06 15.77 -3.18
C GLU A 294 -5.35 15.49 -1.86
N LEU A 295 -6.03 14.78 -0.96
CA LEU A 295 -5.49 14.41 0.35
C LEU A 295 -4.33 13.40 0.23
N VAL A 296 -4.46 12.39 -0.63
CA VAL A 296 -3.37 11.43 -0.92
C VAL A 296 -2.14 12.14 -1.45
N THR A 297 -2.31 13.08 -2.39
CA THR A 297 -1.20 13.84 -2.98
C THR A 297 -0.49 14.73 -1.96
N ALA A 298 -1.26 15.33 -1.05
CA ALA A 298 -0.70 16.14 0.03
C ALA A 298 0.09 15.31 1.05
N LEU A 299 -0.41 14.12 1.39
CA LEU A 299 0.21 13.23 2.38
C LEU A 299 1.41 12.45 1.84
N SER A 300 1.39 12.02 0.57
CA SER A 300 2.40 11.10 0.02
C SER A 300 3.63 11.82 -0.53
N PRO A 301 4.85 11.34 -0.24
CA PRO A 301 5.18 10.34 0.77
C PRO A 301 5.15 10.89 2.19
N THR A 302 4.70 10.07 3.14
CA THR A 302 4.75 10.40 4.58
C THR A 302 6.18 10.31 5.13
N PRO A 303 6.49 10.87 6.32
CA PRO A 303 7.80 10.69 6.97
C PRO A 303 8.10 9.23 7.32
N ALA A 304 7.10 8.34 7.33
CA ALA A 304 7.30 6.91 7.47
C ALA A 304 8.05 6.29 6.28
N LEU A 305 8.01 6.93 5.10
CA LEU A 305 8.66 6.46 3.86
C LEU A 305 9.69 7.47 3.29
N GLY A 306 9.49 8.76 3.48
CA GLY A 306 10.42 9.82 3.05
C GLY A 306 11.34 10.23 4.19
N GLY A 307 10.84 11.04 5.08
CA GLY A 307 11.55 11.63 6.21
C GLY A 307 11.03 13.03 6.52
N PHE A 308 11.74 13.71 7.44
CA PHE A 308 11.36 15.05 7.89
C PHE A 308 12.61 15.90 8.21
N PRO A 309 12.67 17.17 7.78
CA PRO A 309 11.76 17.83 6.85
C PRO A 309 11.72 17.16 5.47
N ARG A 310 10.55 17.26 4.79
CA ARG A 310 10.26 16.44 3.59
C ARG A 310 11.21 16.70 2.42
N ALA A 311 11.47 17.98 2.09
CA ALA A 311 12.26 18.35 0.93
C ALA A 311 13.72 17.86 1.05
N GLU A 312 14.34 18.14 2.19
CA GLU A 312 15.71 17.76 2.50
C GLU A 312 15.89 16.24 2.58
N ALA A 313 14.87 15.55 3.14
CA ALA A 313 14.88 14.09 3.21
C ALA A 313 14.81 13.46 1.81
N LEU A 314 13.94 13.94 0.93
CA LEU A 314 13.81 13.45 -0.46
C LEU A 314 15.09 13.72 -1.27
N GLU A 315 15.73 14.88 -1.08
CA GLU A 315 17.02 15.20 -1.71
C GLU A 315 18.13 14.24 -1.25
N LEU A 316 18.20 13.95 0.06
CA LEU A 316 19.15 12.98 0.60
C LEU A 316 18.92 11.58 0.04
N ILE A 317 17.66 11.11 0.02
CA ILE A 317 17.26 9.80 -0.50
C ILE A 317 17.72 9.65 -1.95
N ALA A 318 17.38 10.62 -2.81
CA ALA A 318 17.76 10.60 -4.23
C ALA A 318 19.27 10.48 -4.45
N LYS A 319 20.08 11.11 -3.58
CA LYS A 319 21.55 11.06 -3.65
C LYS A 319 22.15 9.77 -3.07
N ALA A 320 21.53 9.25 -1.99
CA ALA A 320 22.12 8.16 -1.21
C ALA A 320 21.75 6.77 -1.71
N GLU A 321 20.51 6.58 -2.21
CA GLU A 321 20.05 5.25 -2.62
C GLU A 321 20.59 4.78 -3.97
N GLY A 322 20.77 5.70 -4.93
CA GLY A 322 21.31 5.40 -6.26
C GLY A 322 20.35 4.66 -7.19
N PHE A 323 19.06 4.61 -6.85
CA PHE A 323 18.00 4.06 -7.69
C PHE A 323 16.69 4.87 -7.55
N VAL A 324 15.78 4.69 -8.51
CA VAL A 324 14.44 5.30 -8.47
C VAL A 324 13.49 4.33 -7.80
N ARG A 325 12.79 4.78 -6.76
CA ARG A 325 11.84 3.94 -6.00
C ARG A 325 10.63 3.54 -6.83
N GLY A 326 10.19 4.39 -7.76
CA GLY A 326 9.00 4.16 -8.56
C GLY A 326 7.75 4.13 -7.68
N ARG A 327 7.01 3.01 -7.71
CA ARG A 327 5.77 2.86 -6.94
C ARG A 327 5.98 2.55 -5.45
N TYR A 328 7.14 1.99 -5.07
CA TYR A 328 7.44 1.70 -3.67
C TYR A 328 7.52 2.98 -2.82
N GLY A 329 6.81 2.99 -1.70
CA GLY A 329 6.78 4.11 -0.76
C GLY A 329 5.82 5.24 -1.15
N GLY A 330 5.18 5.15 -2.32
CA GLY A 330 4.08 6.00 -2.73
C GLY A 330 2.73 5.51 -2.17
N ALA A 331 1.65 5.71 -2.90
CA ALA A 331 0.31 5.30 -2.50
C ALA A 331 -0.31 4.29 -3.48
N VAL A 332 -1.16 3.40 -2.98
CA VAL A 332 -1.91 2.44 -3.79
C VAL A 332 -3.35 2.36 -3.28
N GLY A 333 -4.34 2.38 -4.18
CA GLY A 333 -5.72 2.39 -3.75
C GLY A 333 -6.70 2.68 -4.87
N TRP A 334 -7.87 3.18 -4.49
CA TRP A 334 -8.95 3.51 -5.40
C TRP A 334 -9.67 4.80 -4.96
N VAL A 335 -10.32 5.42 -5.94
CA VAL A 335 -11.21 6.58 -5.77
C VAL A 335 -12.48 6.35 -6.57
N ASN A 336 -13.64 6.77 -6.06
CA ASN A 336 -14.91 6.70 -6.77
C ASN A 336 -15.38 8.08 -7.27
N ALA A 337 -16.47 8.10 -8.04
CA ALA A 337 -17.05 9.31 -8.60
C ALA A 337 -17.59 10.29 -7.55
N ALA A 338 -17.85 9.84 -6.31
CA ALA A 338 -18.22 10.73 -5.19
C ALA A 338 -17.01 11.37 -4.51
N GLY A 339 -15.78 11.04 -4.92
CA GLY A 339 -14.54 11.51 -4.28
C GLY A 339 -14.16 10.72 -3.02
N ASP A 340 -14.88 9.63 -2.70
CA ASP A 340 -14.49 8.70 -1.65
C ASP A 340 -13.41 7.74 -2.14
N GLY A 341 -12.70 7.13 -1.22
CA GLY A 341 -11.68 6.13 -1.58
C GLY A 341 -10.87 5.65 -0.40
N THR A 342 -10.10 4.60 -0.66
CA THR A 342 -9.17 4.02 0.32
C THR A 342 -7.80 3.84 -0.32
N TRP A 343 -6.78 4.39 0.32
CA TRP A 343 -5.40 4.36 -0.14
C TRP A 343 -4.49 3.85 0.96
N ALA A 344 -3.68 2.87 0.64
CA ALA A 344 -2.64 2.34 1.51
C ALA A 344 -1.26 2.89 1.09
N VAL A 345 -0.32 2.90 2.00
CA VAL A 345 1.09 3.15 1.68
C VAL A 345 1.61 1.97 0.86
N ALA A 346 2.28 2.23 -0.25
CA ALA A 346 2.76 1.18 -1.17
C ALA A 346 4.04 0.53 -0.67
N ILE A 347 3.91 -0.37 0.30
CA ILE A 347 5.00 -1.13 0.93
C ILE A 347 4.68 -2.63 0.96
N ARG A 348 5.68 -3.45 1.34
CA ARG A 348 5.55 -4.93 1.34
C ARG A 348 5.08 -5.40 -0.04
N CYS A 349 5.81 -4.98 -1.06
CA CYS A 349 5.41 -5.10 -2.46
C CYS A 349 6.53 -5.64 -3.33
N ALA A 350 6.13 -6.04 -4.51
CA ALA A 350 7.00 -6.39 -5.61
C ALA A 350 6.47 -5.79 -6.92
N GLU A 351 7.37 -5.42 -7.80
CA GLU A 351 7.08 -4.95 -9.14
C GLU A 351 7.59 -5.98 -10.15
N LEU A 352 6.67 -6.50 -10.95
CA LEU A 352 6.99 -7.53 -11.93
C LEU A 352 7.50 -6.91 -13.23
N SER A 353 8.48 -7.56 -13.85
CA SER A 353 8.88 -7.24 -15.22
C SER A 353 7.75 -7.55 -16.22
N ALA A 354 7.81 -6.94 -17.40
CA ALA A 354 6.77 -7.10 -18.42
C ALA A 354 6.59 -8.58 -18.88
N ASP A 355 7.64 -9.39 -18.82
CA ASP A 355 7.60 -10.83 -19.10
C ASP A 355 7.18 -11.70 -17.89
N GLY A 356 6.95 -11.06 -16.74
CA GLY A 356 6.57 -11.69 -15.48
C GLY A 356 7.66 -12.56 -14.83
N ARG A 357 8.89 -12.59 -15.36
CA ARG A 357 9.95 -13.48 -14.89
C ARG A 357 10.85 -12.88 -13.82
N GLN A 358 10.74 -11.59 -13.58
CA GLN A 358 11.45 -10.92 -12.51
C GLN A 358 10.47 -10.20 -11.59
N ALA A 359 10.78 -10.21 -10.30
CA ALA A 359 10.10 -9.41 -9.30
C ALA A 359 11.12 -8.55 -8.56
N ARG A 360 11.02 -7.24 -8.69
CA ARG A 360 11.80 -6.26 -7.95
C ARG A 360 11.10 -5.96 -6.62
N LEU A 361 11.78 -6.18 -5.53
CA LEU A 361 11.32 -5.92 -4.18
C LEU A 361 12.14 -4.79 -3.57
N VAL A 362 11.48 -3.88 -2.85
CA VAL A 362 12.13 -2.77 -2.15
C VAL A 362 11.70 -2.76 -0.69
N ALA A 363 12.63 -2.51 0.22
CA ALA A 363 12.34 -2.28 1.63
C ALA A 363 13.30 -1.25 2.22
N GLY A 364 12.78 -0.40 3.10
CA GLY A 364 13.54 0.64 3.79
C GLY A 364 13.32 0.63 5.31
N GLY A 365 14.24 1.28 6.02
CA GLY A 365 14.19 1.54 7.45
C GLY A 365 14.26 3.04 7.76
N GLY A 366 13.60 3.46 8.84
CA GLY A 366 13.61 4.85 9.31
C GLY A 366 14.92 5.15 10.08
N ILE A 367 15.72 6.06 9.55
CA ILE A 367 17.01 6.42 10.10
C ILE A 367 16.88 7.65 10.99
N VAL A 368 17.32 7.52 12.22
CA VAL A 368 17.42 8.56 13.25
C VAL A 368 18.85 8.63 13.80
N ALA A 369 19.13 9.53 14.74
CA ALA A 369 20.48 9.76 15.29
C ALA A 369 21.14 8.51 15.90
N GLU A 370 20.34 7.61 16.47
CA GLU A 370 20.75 6.39 17.15
C GLU A 370 20.79 5.16 16.25
N SER A 371 20.41 5.28 14.97
CA SER A 371 20.36 4.14 14.04
C SER A 371 21.72 3.50 13.83
N ASP A 372 21.76 2.17 13.92
CA ASP A 372 22.92 1.35 13.60
C ASP A 372 22.76 0.71 12.22
N PRO A 373 23.69 0.90 11.27
CA PRO A 373 23.57 0.41 9.91
C PRO A 373 23.32 -1.10 9.78
N LEU A 374 23.92 -1.94 10.64
CA LEU A 374 23.72 -3.39 10.60
C LEU A 374 22.33 -3.78 11.12
N SER A 375 21.83 -3.10 12.14
CA SER A 375 20.47 -3.29 12.65
C SER A 375 19.44 -2.90 11.59
N GLU A 376 19.65 -1.78 10.88
CA GLU A 376 18.76 -1.34 9.81
C GLU A 376 18.78 -2.32 8.61
N LEU A 377 19.94 -2.90 8.28
CA LEU A 377 20.04 -3.97 7.28
C LEU A 377 19.22 -5.20 7.67
N ALA A 378 19.28 -5.63 8.92
CA ALA A 378 18.50 -6.76 9.44
C ALA A 378 16.99 -6.45 9.40
N GLU A 379 16.59 -5.21 9.72
CA GLU A 379 15.19 -4.78 9.63
C GLU A 379 14.66 -4.85 8.18
N THR A 380 15.43 -4.32 7.21
CA THR A 380 15.01 -4.42 5.80
C THR A 380 14.93 -5.86 5.32
N GLN A 381 15.81 -6.75 5.79
CA GLN A 381 15.76 -8.17 5.48
C GLN A 381 14.46 -8.81 6.01
N ALA A 382 14.05 -8.48 7.22
CA ALA A 382 12.79 -8.95 7.78
C ALA A 382 11.57 -8.44 6.97
N LYS A 383 11.60 -7.16 6.56
CA LYS A 383 10.54 -6.55 5.76
C LYS A 383 10.40 -7.20 4.37
N LEU A 384 11.50 -7.60 3.73
CA LEU A 384 11.49 -8.29 2.43
C LEU A 384 10.90 -9.70 2.51
N GLN A 385 11.02 -10.39 3.66
CA GLN A 385 10.59 -11.80 3.82
C GLN A 385 9.10 -12.01 3.51
N ALA A 386 8.24 -11.04 3.77
CA ALA A 386 6.82 -11.13 3.49
C ALA A 386 6.54 -11.45 2.02
N MET A 387 7.10 -10.63 1.12
CA MET A 387 6.92 -10.79 -0.33
C MET A 387 7.79 -11.94 -0.87
N LEU A 388 9.02 -12.10 -0.40
CA LEU A 388 9.87 -13.21 -0.80
C LEU A 388 9.16 -14.54 -0.55
N SER A 389 8.63 -14.77 0.65
CA SER A 389 7.92 -16.02 0.95
C SER A 389 6.65 -16.20 0.13
N ALA A 390 5.92 -15.14 -0.21
CA ALA A 390 4.75 -15.25 -1.06
C ALA A 390 5.09 -15.60 -2.51
N ILE A 391 6.25 -15.16 -3.02
CA ILE A 391 6.70 -15.42 -4.38
C ILE A 391 7.32 -16.80 -4.51
N ILE A 392 8.28 -17.17 -3.60
CA ILE A 392 9.14 -18.34 -3.76
C ILE A 392 8.58 -19.63 -3.16
N ARG A 393 7.56 -19.60 -2.32
CA ARG A 393 6.94 -20.82 -1.80
C ARG A 393 6.17 -21.54 -2.92
N PRO A 394 6.23 -22.89 -2.96
CA PRO A 394 5.44 -23.68 -3.91
C PRO A 394 3.94 -23.64 -3.62
#